data_5673f6d1f26c11e8b863c2006949cb0b
#
_entry.id   5673f6d1f26c11e8b863c2006949cb0b
#
_cell.length_a   1.000
_cell.length_b   1.000
_cell.length_c   1.000
_cell.angle_alpha   90.00
_cell.angle_beta   90.00
_cell.angle_gamma   90.00
#
_symmetry.space_group_name_H-M   'P 1'
#
loop_
_entity.id
_entity.type
_entity.pdbx_description
1 polymer ?
#
loop_
_entity_poly.entity_id
_entity_poly.type
_entity_poly.pdbx_seq_one_letter_code
_entity_poly.pdbx_strand_id
1 'polypeptide(L)'
;AKQYCQVNVVASSEDKSFTYAPAQADWKLSKDAAYVHYTANETIGGVEFHWVPQTGDVPLVCDMSSNILSKPVDVSKYGLIYAGAQKNIGPAGLTIAILRDDLIGQVLPKTPVMLDYKTHAENESMYNTPPTYGIYIAGLVFQWIKQNGGLAAMEKRNREKAALLYAFLDQSNFFVSPVAKADRSLMNVPFT
;
A
#
# COMPACT_ATOMS: atom_id res chain seq x y z
N ALA A 1 -12.69 6.55 8.57
CA ALA A 1 -13.76 5.59 8.21
C ALA A 1 -14.95 5.67 9.18
N LYS A 2 -14.76 5.61 10.51
CA LYS A 2 -15.84 5.56 11.53
C LYS A 2 -16.89 6.68 11.43
N GLN A 3 -16.58 7.82 10.78
CA GLN A 3 -17.56 8.88 10.52
C GLN A 3 -18.55 8.54 9.40
N TYR A 4 -18.20 7.61 8.50
CA TYR A 4 -18.94 7.32 7.27
C TYR A 4 -19.45 5.90 7.18
N CYS A 5 -18.87 4.98 7.95
CA CYS A 5 -19.26 3.57 7.91
C CYS A 5 -19.03 2.88 9.26
N GLN A 6 -19.69 1.74 9.44
CA GLN A 6 -19.39 0.83 10.54
C GLN A 6 -18.05 0.14 10.25
N VAL A 7 -17.10 0.24 11.18
CA VAL A 7 -15.78 -0.37 11.08
C VAL A 7 -15.70 -1.60 11.95
N ASN A 8 -15.39 -2.74 11.33
CA ASN A 8 -15.06 -3.98 12.02
C ASN A 8 -13.54 -4.20 11.94
N VAL A 9 -12.85 -4.31 13.07
CA VAL A 9 -11.41 -4.62 13.12
C VAL A 9 -11.28 -6.14 13.04
N VAL A 10 -10.82 -6.64 11.88
CA VAL A 10 -10.76 -8.08 11.59
C VAL A 10 -9.57 -8.77 12.23
N ALA A 11 -8.47 -8.05 12.45
CA ALA A 11 -7.27 -8.51 13.15
C ALA A 11 -6.50 -7.32 13.70
N SER A 12 -5.70 -7.52 14.75
CA SER A 12 -4.83 -6.50 15.34
C SER A 12 -3.60 -7.17 15.94
N SER A 13 -2.46 -6.49 15.89
CA SER A 13 -1.21 -6.86 16.59
C SER A 13 -0.88 -5.91 17.74
N GLU A 14 -1.89 -5.25 18.31
CA GLU A 14 -1.77 -4.34 19.45
C GLU A 14 -1.16 -5.02 20.68
N ASP A 15 -1.41 -6.33 20.86
CA ASP A 15 -0.85 -7.18 21.91
C ASP A 15 0.69 -7.15 21.99
N LYS A 16 1.35 -6.87 20.83
CA LYS A 16 2.81 -6.72 20.72
C LYS A 16 3.19 -5.35 20.13
N SER A 17 2.44 -4.32 20.47
CA SER A 17 2.71 -2.94 20.02
C SER A 17 2.90 -2.81 18.52
N PHE A 18 2.11 -3.55 17.73
CA PHE A 18 2.10 -3.52 16.26
C PHE A 18 3.44 -3.91 15.60
N THR A 19 4.18 -4.84 16.18
CA THR A 19 5.49 -5.28 15.66
C THR A 19 5.45 -6.51 14.75
N TYR A 20 4.26 -6.99 14.38
CA TYR A 20 4.07 -8.11 13.46
C TYR A 20 2.79 -7.95 12.63
N ALA A 21 2.71 -8.66 11.50
CA ALA A 21 1.50 -8.76 10.68
C ALA A 21 0.65 -9.95 11.18
N PRO A 22 -0.63 -9.73 11.62
CA PRO A 22 -1.49 -10.83 12.05
C PRO A 22 -1.69 -11.86 10.95
N ALA A 23 -1.55 -13.15 11.28
CA ALA A 23 -1.72 -14.23 10.30
C ALA A 23 -3.15 -14.26 9.74
N GLN A 24 -3.30 -14.64 8.46
CA GLN A 24 -4.60 -14.70 7.79
C GLN A 24 -5.62 -15.56 8.56
N ALA A 25 -5.17 -16.62 9.22
CA ALA A 25 -6.03 -17.52 9.99
C ALA A 25 -6.72 -16.84 11.19
N ASP A 26 -6.16 -15.74 11.68
CA ASP A 26 -6.68 -14.98 12.83
C ASP A 26 -7.71 -13.91 12.39
N TRP A 27 -7.87 -13.70 11.08
CA TRP A 27 -8.76 -12.66 10.56
C TRP A 27 -10.24 -13.06 10.67
N LYS A 28 -11.04 -12.23 11.31
CA LYS A 28 -12.49 -12.41 11.49
C LYS A 28 -13.24 -11.61 10.42
N LEU A 29 -13.21 -12.10 9.19
CA LEU A 29 -13.85 -11.43 8.06
C LEU A 29 -15.38 -11.50 8.15
N SER A 30 -16.06 -10.39 7.78
CA SER A 30 -17.52 -10.31 7.59
C SER A 30 -17.84 -10.49 6.12
N LYS A 31 -18.71 -11.43 5.78
CA LYS A 31 -19.10 -11.74 4.40
C LYS A 31 -19.93 -10.63 3.74
N ASP A 32 -20.59 -9.82 4.55
CA ASP A 32 -21.43 -8.69 4.18
C ASP A 32 -20.71 -7.34 4.19
N ALA A 33 -19.39 -7.34 4.41
CA ALA A 33 -18.59 -6.13 4.36
C ALA A 33 -18.55 -5.55 2.94
N ALA A 34 -18.65 -4.22 2.81
CA ALA A 34 -18.52 -3.54 1.52
C ALA A 34 -17.10 -3.71 0.93
N TYR A 35 -16.10 -3.76 1.79
CA TYR A 35 -14.69 -4.04 1.43
C TYR A 35 -13.89 -4.42 2.67
N VAL A 36 -12.73 -5.05 2.44
CA VAL A 36 -11.69 -5.24 3.46
C VAL A 36 -10.53 -4.31 3.14
N HIS A 37 -10.10 -3.53 4.12
CA HIS A 37 -8.98 -2.60 3.97
C HIS A 37 -7.77 -3.05 4.78
N TYR A 38 -6.57 -2.96 4.19
CA TYR A 38 -5.32 -3.08 4.91
C TYR A 38 -4.25 -2.15 4.33
N THR A 39 -3.22 -1.89 5.11
CA THR A 39 -2.01 -1.17 4.69
C THR A 39 -0.91 -2.20 4.47
N ALA A 40 -0.43 -2.34 3.22
CA ALA A 40 0.52 -3.38 2.85
C ALA A 40 1.89 -3.22 3.53
N ASN A 41 2.28 -1.99 3.83
CA ASN A 41 3.52 -1.66 4.53
C ASN A 41 3.29 -0.50 5.49
N GLU A 42 3.46 -0.73 6.78
CA GLU A 42 3.38 0.31 7.80
C GLU A 42 4.71 1.08 7.85
N THR A 43 4.64 2.39 7.55
CA THR A 43 5.82 3.22 7.28
C THR A 43 6.67 3.48 8.53
N ILE A 44 6.04 3.66 9.69
CA ILE A 44 6.71 4.05 10.93
C ILE A 44 7.20 2.81 11.67
N GLY A 45 6.32 1.83 11.87
CA GLY A 45 6.64 0.60 12.58
C GLY A 45 7.43 -0.41 11.76
N GLY A 46 7.47 -0.26 10.42
CA GLY A 46 8.27 -1.12 9.54
C GLY A 46 7.76 -2.54 9.38
N VAL A 47 6.46 -2.75 9.56
CA VAL A 47 5.79 -4.04 9.33
C VAL A 47 5.26 -4.10 7.91
N GLU A 48 5.62 -5.12 7.15
CA GLU A 48 5.15 -5.36 5.78
C GLU A 48 4.43 -6.70 5.67
N PHE A 49 3.26 -6.69 5.00
CA PHE A 49 2.59 -7.91 4.57
C PHE A 49 3.29 -8.45 3.32
N HIS A 50 3.98 -9.60 3.44
CA HIS A 50 4.63 -10.27 2.31
C HIS A 50 3.70 -11.19 1.52
N TRP A 51 2.41 -11.15 1.83
CA TRP A 51 1.35 -11.92 1.20
C TRP A 51 0.10 -11.05 1.00
N VAL A 52 -0.79 -11.49 0.11
CA VAL A 52 -2.04 -10.78 -0.20
C VAL A 52 -3.19 -11.44 0.57
N PRO A 53 -3.95 -10.69 1.38
CA PRO A 53 -5.10 -11.23 2.10
C PRO A 53 -6.14 -11.85 1.16
N GLN A 54 -6.67 -13.00 1.55
CA GLN A 54 -7.77 -13.66 0.85
C GLN A 54 -9.09 -13.23 1.48
N THR A 55 -9.92 -12.53 0.72
CA THR A 55 -11.18 -11.93 1.20
C THR A 55 -12.43 -12.52 0.56
N GLY A 56 -12.27 -13.59 -0.25
CA GLY A 56 -13.37 -14.17 -1.02
C GLY A 56 -13.96 -13.17 -2.00
N ASP A 57 -15.28 -13.03 -2.00
CA ASP A 57 -16.00 -12.11 -2.90
C ASP A 57 -15.97 -10.64 -2.42
N VAL A 58 -15.51 -10.38 -1.19
CA VAL A 58 -15.43 -9.02 -0.65
C VAL A 58 -14.23 -8.28 -1.26
N PRO A 59 -14.43 -7.09 -1.88
CA PRO A 59 -13.33 -6.34 -2.50
C PRO A 59 -12.20 -6.03 -1.51
N LEU A 60 -10.97 -6.30 -1.91
CA LEU A 60 -9.78 -5.95 -1.14
C LEU A 60 -9.30 -4.55 -1.52
N VAL A 61 -9.18 -3.67 -0.53
CA VAL A 61 -8.66 -2.30 -0.66
C VAL A 61 -7.32 -2.21 0.03
N CYS A 62 -6.31 -1.70 -0.65
CA CYS A 62 -4.94 -1.66 -0.13
C CYS A 62 -4.32 -0.26 -0.21
N ASP A 63 -3.80 0.21 0.90
CA ASP A 63 -2.83 1.31 0.93
C ASP A 63 -1.44 0.75 0.65
N MET A 64 -0.86 1.13 -0.48
CA MET A 64 0.52 0.80 -0.85
C MET A 64 1.43 2.03 -0.88
N SER A 65 1.07 3.13 -0.24
CA SER A 65 1.81 4.39 -0.33
C SER A 65 3.31 4.26 -0.05
N SER A 66 3.73 3.35 0.82
CA SER A 66 5.14 3.21 1.20
C SER A 66 5.89 2.05 0.53
N ASN A 67 5.18 1.15 -0.17
CA ASN A 67 5.83 0.01 -0.85
C ASN A 67 5.37 -0.23 -2.30
N ILE A 68 4.52 0.63 -2.87
CA ILE A 68 4.20 0.58 -4.30
C ILE A 68 5.49 0.71 -5.12
N LEU A 69 5.58 -0.02 -6.25
CA LEU A 69 6.76 -0.07 -7.13
C LEU A 69 8.02 -0.66 -6.49
N SER A 70 7.94 -1.20 -5.28
CA SER A 70 9.09 -1.85 -4.63
C SER A 70 9.32 -3.30 -5.10
N LYS A 71 8.26 -3.93 -5.59
CA LYS A 71 8.22 -5.32 -6.09
C LYS A 71 7.05 -5.50 -7.07
N PRO A 72 7.01 -6.60 -7.86
CA PRO A 72 5.85 -6.97 -8.66
C PRO A 72 4.58 -7.14 -7.81
N VAL A 73 3.44 -6.69 -8.34
CA VAL A 73 2.12 -6.82 -7.71
C VAL A 73 1.13 -7.38 -8.74
N ASP A 74 0.40 -8.42 -8.37
CA ASP A 74 -0.73 -8.89 -9.14
C ASP A 74 -1.97 -8.05 -8.81
N VAL A 75 -2.23 -7.04 -9.62
CA VAL A 75 -3.32 -6.08 -9.41
C VAL A 75 -4.72 -6.73 -9.47
N SER A 76 -4.85 -7.88 -10.13
CA SER A 76 -6.14 -8.60 -10.25
C SER A 76 -6.69 -9.10 -8.92
N LYS A 77 -5.86 -9.18 -7.89
CA LYS A 77 -6.26 -9.60 -6.53
C LYS A 77 -6.93 -8.48 -5.70
N TYR A 78 -7.02 -7.28 -6.24
CA TYR A 78 -7.49 -6.11 -5.51
C TYR A 78 -8.74 -5.50 -6.17
N GLY A 79 -9.63 -4.98 -5.35
CA GLY A 79 -10.67 -4.07 -5.79
C GLY A 79 -10.13 -2.66 -6.00
N LEU A 80 -9.27 -2.21 -5.08
CA LEU A 80 -8.61 -0.92 -5.16
C LEU A 80 -7.21 -0.99 -4.53
N ILE A 81 -6.20 -0.49 -5.24
CA ILE A 81 -4.91 -0.11 -4.68
C ILE A 81 -4.82 1.41 -4.75
N TYR A 82 -4.40 2.06 -3.68
CA TYR A 82 -4.07 3.48 -3.72
C TYR A 82 -2.71 3.75 -3.08
N ALA A 83 -2.07 4.83 -3.55
CA ALA A 83 -0.75 5.22 -3.08
C ALA A 83 -0.51 6.72 -3.26
N GLY A 84 -0.15 7.41 -2.19
CA GLY A 84 0.39 8.76 -2.28
C GLY A 84 1.81 8.73 -2.89
N ALA A 85 2.07 9.63 -3.84
CA ALA A 85 3.32 9.61 -4.60
C ALA A 85 4.57 9.96 -3.79
N GLN A 86 4.43 10.72 -2.71
CA GLN A 86 5.52 11.35 -1.95
C GLN A 86 6.54 10.40 -1.30
N LYS A 87 6.30 9.10 -1.33
CA LYS A 87 7.23 8.11 -0.73
C LYS A 87 8.09 7.43 -1.79
N ASN A 88 7.49 6.70 -2.73
CA ASN A 88 8.25 5.86 -3.68
C ASN A 88 7.93 6.13 -5.16
N ILE A 89 7.11 7.14 -5.47
CA ILE A 89 6.72 7.49 -6.85
C ILE A 89 7.35 8.81 -7.28
N GLY A 90 7.21 9.88 -6.46
CA GLY A 90 7.63 11.21 -6.84
C GLY A 90 7.27 12.28 -5.81
N PRO A 91 7.02 13.54 -6.24
CA PRO A 91 6.65 14.62 -5.33
C PRO A 91 5.29 14.41 -4.67
N ALA A 92 5.07 15.07 -3.53
CA ALA A 92 3.74 15.18 -2.91
C ALA A 92 2.74 15.90 -3.82
N GLY A 93 1.44 15.65 -3.59
CA GLY A 93 0.35 16.27 -4.35
C GLY A 93 -0.22 15.41 -5.47
N LEU A 94 0.28 14.20 -5.65
CA LEU A 94 -0.26 13.20 -6.58
C LEU A 94 -0.63 11.93 -5.80
N THR A 95 -1.76 11.33 -6.14
CA THR A 95 -2.17 10.00 -5.66
C THR A 95 -2.46 9.11 -6.85
N ILE A 96 -1.94 7.89 -6.83
CA ILE A 96 -2.27 6.85 -7.81
C ILE A 96 -3.38 5.99 -7.22
N ALA A 97 -4.43 5.73 -8.00
CA ALA A 97 -5.47 4.75 -7.70
C ALA A 97 -5.58 3.75 -8.85
N ILE A 98 -5.51 2.46 -8.53
CA ILE A 98 -5.73 1.35 -9.48
C ILE A 98 -7.01 0.67 -9.00
N LEU A 99 -8.07 0.82 -9.76
CA LEU A 99 -9.42 0.45 -9.37
C LEU A 99 -9.98 -0.56 -10.35
N ARG A 100 -10.67 -1.57 -9.85
CA ARG A 100 -11.41 -2.55 -10.65
C ARG A 100 -12.66 -1.88 -11.25
N ASP A 101 -12.92 -2.10 -12.54
CA ASP A 101 -13.93 -1.36 -13.32
C ASP A 101 -15.35 -1.49 -12.74
N ASP A 102 -15.72 -2.64 -12.19
CA ASP A 102 -17.04 -2.89 -11.59
C ASP A 102 -17.31 -2.08 -10.31
N LEU A 103 -16.29 -1.48 -9.71
CA LEU A 103 -16.39 -0.63 -8.52
C LEU A 103 -16.55 0.85 -8.86
N ILE A 104 -16.41 1.24 -10.14
CA ILE A 104 -16.54 2.63 -10.60
C ILE A 104 -18.01 3.04 -10.59
N GLY A 105 -18.31 4.24 -10.04
CA GLY A 105 -19.65 4.83 -10.03
C GLY A 105 -20.58 4.33 -8.91
N GLN A 106 -20.07 3.51 -8.00
CA GLN A 106 -20.82 3.08 -6.82
C GLN A 106 -20.59 4.06 -5.66
N VAL A 107 -21.28 5.21 -5.71
CA VAL A 107 -21.11 6.28 -4.72
C VAL A 107 -22.33 6.46 -3.84
N LEU A 108 -22.12 6.95 -2.62
CA LEU A 108 -23.21 7.33 -1.72
C LEU A 108 -23.96 8.58 -2.25
N PRO A 109 -25.24 8.72 -1.96
CA PRO A 109 -25.99 9.93 -2.29
C PRO A 109 -25.28 11.21 -1.74
N LYS A 110 -25.21 12.25 -2.55
CA LYS A 110 -24.54 13.52 -2.22
C LYS A 110 -23.01 13.43 -2.10
N THR A 111 -22.38 12.39 -2.60
CA THR A 111 -20.91 12.35 -2.72
C THR A 111 -20.42 13.54 -3.56
N PRO A 112 -19.47 14.34 -3.06
CA PRO A 112 -18.85 15.40 -3.86
C PRO A 112 -18.21 14.84 -5.13
N VAL A 113 -18.35 15.56 -6.26
CA VAL A 113 -17.91 15.12 -7.59
C VAL A 113 -16.47 14.64 -7.63
N MET A 114 -15.56 15.30 -6.89
CA MET A 114 -14.14 14.92 -6.82
C MET A 114 -13.85 13.66 -5.98
N LEU A 115 -14.82 13.15 -5.25
CA LEU A 115 -14.73 11.89 -4.49
C LEU A 115 -15.39 10.72 -5.23
N ASP A 116 -15.90 10.95 -6.44
CA ASP A 116 -16.43 9.92 -7.32
C ASP A 116 -15.37 9.48 -8.33
N TYR A 117 -14.94 8.23 -8.25
CA TYR A 117 -13.98 7.66 -9.20
C TYR A 117 -14.47 7.68 -10.65
N LYS A 118 -15.80 7.68 -10.88
CA LYS A 118 -16.36 7.79 -12.22
C LYS A 118 -15.98 9.12 -12.87
N THR A 119 -16.05 10.22 -12.12
CA THR A 119 -15.61 11.54 -12.58
C THR A 119 -14.16 11.50 -13.09
N HIS A 120 -13.28 10.85 -12.34
CA HIS A 120 -11.87 10.73 -12.73
C HIS A 120 -11.68 9.82 -13.95
N ALA A 121 -12.38 8.68 -14.00
CA ALA A 121 -12.28 7.73 -15.10
C ALA A 121 -12.77 8.32 -16.44
N GLU A 122 -13.89 9.03 -16.44
CA GLU A 122 -14.49 9.63 -17.64
C GLU A 122 -13.74 10.87 -18.14
N ASN A 123 -12.84 11.46 -17.34
CA ASN A 123 -12.09 12.68 -17.66
C ASN A 123 -10.57 12.45 -17.66
N GLU A 124 -10.08 11.22 -17.82
CA GLU A 124 -8.65 10.88 -17.85
C GLU A 124 -7.87 11.46 -16.66
N SER A 125 -8.50 11.51 -15.47
CA SER A 125 -8.00 12.14 -14.25
C SER A 125 -7.76 13.65 -14.33
N MET A 126 -8.31 14.33 -15.35
CA MET A 126 -8.12 15.75 -15.61
C MET A 126 -9.44 16.55 -15.57
N TYR A 127 -10.39 16.15 -14.72
CA TYR A 127 -11.64 16.88 -14.54
C TYR A 127 -11.41 18.35 -14.11
N ASN A 128 -10.39 18.61 -13.34
CA ASN A 128 -9.85 19.93 -13.04
C ASN A 128 -8.36 19.98 -13.40
N THR A 129 -7.70 21.11 -13.25
CA THR A 129 -6.28 21.27 -13.51
C THR A 129 -5.44 20.26 -12.72
N PRO A 130 -4.72 19.33 -13.36
CA PRO A 130 -3.95 18.31 -12.68
C PRO A 130 -2.63 18.87 -12.12
N PRO A 131 -2.00 18.17 -11.14
CA PRO A 131 -0.67 18.51 -10.64
C PRO A 131 0.42 18.12 -11.67
N THR A 132 0.49 18.87 -12.77
CA THR A 132 1.28 18.54 -13.97
C THR A 132 2.74 18.19 -13.67
N TYR A 133 3.40 18.98 -12.81
CA TYR A 133 4.80 18.72 -12.45
C TYR A 133 4.95 17.37 -11.71
N GLY A 134 4.08 17.08 -10.77
CA GLY A 134 4.09 15.80 -10.03
C GLY A 134 3.89 14.61 -10.96
N ILE A 135 2.96 14.71 -11.92
CA ILE A 135 2.70 13.69 -12.94
C ILE A 135 3.93 13.49 -13.84
N TYR A 136 4.55 14.58 -14.30
CA TYR A 136 5.75 14.53 -15.12
C TYR A 136 6.91 13.80 -14.42
N ILE A 137 7.19 14.17 -13.16
CA ILE A 137 8.27 13.52 -12.37
C ILE A 137 7.94 12.05 -12.12
N ALA A 138 6.67 11.71 -11.78
CA ALA A 138 6.26 10.32 -11.63
C ALA A 138 6.50 9.51 -12.93
N GLY A 139 6.17 10.10 -14.08
CA GLY A 139 6.46 9.52 -15.39
C GLY A 139 7.95 9.22 -15.61
N LEU A 140 8.85 10.14 -15.21
CA LEU A 140 10.30 9.92 -15.28
C LEU A 140 10.75 8.78 -14.36
N VAL A 141 10.19 8.67 -13.15
CA VAL A 141 10.48 7.56 -12.23
C VAL A 141 10.02 6.22 -12.82
N PHE A 142 8.82 6.16 -13.43
CA PHE A 142 8.34 4.94 -14.10
C PHE A 142 9.25 4.53 -15.26
N GLN A 143 9.71 5.49 -16.07
CA GLN A 143 10.67 5.22 -17.15
C GLN A 143 12.00 4.71 -16.59
N TRP A 144 12.51 5.33 -15.53
CA TRP A 144 13.75 4.91 -14.88
C TRP A 144 13.64 3.46 -14.34
N ILE A 145 12.52 3.10 -13.70
CA ILE A 145 12.27 1.73 -13.23
C ILE A 145 12.31 0.76 -14.42
N LYS A 146 11.63 1.06 -15.53
CA LYS A 146 11.63 0.23 -16.74
C LYS A 146 13.04 0.04 -17.31
N GLN A 147 13.82 1.12 -17.41
CA GLN A 147 15.20 1.10 -17.93
C GLN A 147 16.15 0.30 -17.02
N ASN A 148 15.86 0.21 -15.73
CA ASN A 148 16.65 -0.52 -14.73
C ASN A 148 16.16 -1.96 -14.48
N GLY A 149 15.43 -2.56 -15.41
CA GLY A 149 15.00 -3.97 -15.36
C GLY A 149 13.64 -4.19 -14.71
N GLY A 150 12.86 -3.13 -14.50
CA GLY A 150 11.48 -3.21 -14.01
C GLY A 150 11.38 -3.60 -12.52
N LEU A 151 10.16 -3.98 -12.12
CA LEU A 151 9.86 -4.23 -10.71
C LEU A 151 10.59 -5.45 -10.12
N ALA A 152 10.90 -6.47 -10.93
CA ALA A 152 11.68 -7.63 -10.46
C ALA A 152 13.11 -7.22 -10.07
N ALA A 153 13.76 -6.34 -10.86
CA ALA A 153 15.07 -5.80 -10.52
C ALA A 153 15.02 -4.88 -9.29
N MET A 154 13.94 -4.10 -9.16
CA MET A 154 13.73 -3.26 -7.96
C MET A 154 13.57 -4.13 -6.70
N GLU A 155 12.78 -5.20 -6.76
CA GLU A 155 12.62 -6.13 -5.65
C GLU A 155 13.97 -6.74 -5.21
N LYS A 156 14.76 -7.24 -6.16
CA LYS A 156 16.09 -7.78 -5.88
C LYS A 156 16.96 -6.76 -5.14
N ARG A 157 17.06 -5.55 -5.67
CA ARG A 157 17.83 -4.45 -5.07
C ARG A 157 17.33 -4.08 -3.68
N ASN A 158 16.02 -4.02 -3.48
CA ASN A 158 15.43 -3.69 -2.18
C ASN A 158 15.71 -4.79 -1.15
N ARG A 159 15.62 -6.06 -1.53
CA ARG A 159 15.99 -7.20 -0.66
C ARG A 159 17.46 -7.14 -0.24
N GLU A 160 18.37 -6.89 -1.19
CA GLU A 160 19.79 -6.78 -0.92
C GLU A 160 20.10 -5.63 0.06
N LYS A 161 19.53 -4.45 -0.15
CA LYS A 161 19.69 -3.30 0.74
C LYS A 161 19.13 -3.56 2.15
N ALA A 162 17.91 -4.09 2.22
CA ALA A 162 17.26 -4.40 3.50
C ALA A 162 18.06 -5.48 4.26
N ALA A 163 18.50 -6.53 3.57
CA ALA A 163 19.29 -7.62 4.18
C ALA A 163 20.60 -7.10 4.78
N LEU A 164 21.31 -6.17 4.10
CA LEU A 164 22.53 -5.58 4.60
C LEU A 164 22.30 -4.86 5.94
N LEU A 165 21.26 -4.04 6.02
CA LEU A 165 20.96 -3.27 7.24
C LEU A 165 20.45 -4.19 8.35
N TYR A 166 19.52 -5.10 8.06
CA TYR A 166 19.02 -6.05 9.07
C TYR A 166 20.10 -6.98 9.60
N ALA A 167 21.06 -7.42 8.76
CA ALA A 167 22.19 -8.23 9.22
C ALA A 167 23.06 -7.48 10.22
N PHE A 168 23.28 -6.18 9.99
CA PHE A 168 23.99 -5.32 10.95
C PHE A 168 23.20 -5.18 12.26
N LEU A 169 21.90 -4.89 12.18
CA LEU A 169 21.06 -4.70 13.37
C LEU A 169 20.95 -5.99 14.19
N ASP A 170 20.83 -7.14 13.53
CA ASP A 170 20.72 -8.45 14.20
C ASP A 170 22.00 -8.88 14.93
N GLN A 171 23.16 -8.31 14.55
CA GLN A 171 24.45 -8.53 15.22
C GLN A 171 24.77 -7.44 16.25
N SER A 172 24.03 -6.36 16.28
CA SER A 172 24.27 -5.24 17.18
C SER A 172 23.87 -5.58 18.62
N ASN A 173 24.72 -5.19 19.58
CA ASN A 173 24.38 -5.19 21.00
C ASN A 173 23.83 -3.85 21.48
N PHE A 174 23.74 -2.87 20.56
CA PHE A 174 23.32 -1.50 20.86
C PHE A 174 21.99 -1.16 20.18
N PHE A 175 21.86 -1.48 18.90
CA PHE A 175 20.64 -1.22 18.15
C PHE A 175 19.70 -2.45 18.13
N VAL A 176 18.40 -2.19 18.27
CA VAL A 176 17.37 -3.24 18.27
C VAL A 176 16.31 -2.91 17.21
N SER A 177 16.03 -3.85 16.30
CA SER A 177 14.85 -3.76 15.42
C SER A 177 13.66 -4.43 16.12
N PRO A 178 12.57 -3.70 16.38
CA PRO A 178 11.42 -4.23 17.14
C PRO A 178 10.56 -5.20 16.33
N VAL A 179 10.67 -5.19 15.00
CA VAL A 179 9.79 -5.92 14.09
C VAL A 179 10.11 -7.40 14.04
N ALA A 180 9.09 -8.25 14.10
CA ALA A 180 9.21 -9.69 13.88
C ALA A 180 9.92 -9.97 12.54
N LYS A 181 10.94 -10.85 12.54
CA LYS A 181 11.82 -11.06 11.37
C LYS A 181 11.06 -11.41 10.10
N ALA A 182 9.97 -12.19 10.22
CA ALA A 182 9.15 -12.60 9.08
C ALA A 182 8.35 -11.45 8.43
N ASP A 183 8.12 -10.37 9.18
CA ASP A 183 7.24 -9.27 8.79
C ASP A 183 8.00 -7.95 8.60
N ARG A 184 9.34 -8.01 8.55
CA ARG A 184 10.20 -6.85 8.34
C ARG A 184 10.01 -6.24 6.98
N SER A 185 9.79 -4.93 6.95
CA SER A 185 9.67 -4.17 5.71
C SER A 185 10.98 -4.16 4.93
N LEU A 186 10.88 -4.26 3.59
CA LEU A 186 11.99 -4.03 2.68
C LEU A 186 12.25 -2.53 2.42
N MET A 187 11.33 -1.66 2.83
CA MET A 187 11.34 -0.22 2.53
C MET A 187 11.61 0.63 3.77
N ASN A 188 11.15 0.20 4.94
CA ASN A 188 11.21 0.97 6.19
C ASN A 188 11.82 0.09 7.28
N VAL A 189 13.01 0.43 7.73
CA VAL A 189 13.77 -0.33 8.72
C VAL A 189 13.86 0.47 10.02
N PRO A 190 12.91 0.31 10.96
CA PRO A 190 12.98 0.97 12.25
C PRO A 190 13.98 0.27 13.17
N PHE A 191 14.65 1.06 14.01
CA PHE A 191 15.51 0.58 15.08
C PHE A 191 15.60 1.62 16.21
N THR A 192 15.92 1.17 17.38
CA THR A 192 16.13 1.99 18.59
C THR A 192 17.49 1.73 19.19
#